data_432da9528c2a68f898a8eb61be13cff9
#
_entry.id   432da9528c2a68f898a8eb61be13cff9
#
_cell.length_a   1.000
_cell.length_b   1.000
_cell.length_c   1.000
_cell.angle_alpha   90.00
_cell.angle_beta   90.00
_cell.angle_gamma   90.00
#
_symmetry.space_group_name_H-M   'P 1'
#
loop_
_entity.id
_entity.type
_entity.pdbx_description
1 polymer ?
#
loop_
_entity_poly.entity_id
_entity_poly.type
_entity_poly.pdbx_seq_one_letter_code
_entity_poly.pdbx_strand_id
1 'polypeptide(L)'
;MISLPEASLLALFLETLFYGVFFTFYWLTLGILLKKYGVQRGLLLPVATLLLCIATAHLIIDFVRALEAFVLNADTIGADAYYSNLASPLELAKTALYVTQPTVADSVLVWRCYVLNNRSLLVGIPGCIVLLANGAIGYYIVWCLSRTVAGTSVHTTIPGLITTFYILTMLISIDMIALISWRIWRSRHSISGGSADLLPVLIVIVEGGAIYANSVLALLLAFLTGSNGQYPAMDIGPPVVGIVFCLIILQIHFRVGVNLQPSSPSKSFTNLFGEQGEQNVGYGIERMIEETDHSV
;
A
#
# COMPACT_ATOMS: atom_id res chain seq x y z
N MET A 1 23.65 22.05 -9.75
CA MET A 1 22.94 21.34 -8.66
C MET A 1 21.76 22.19 -8.26
N ILE A 2 20.60 21.60 -8.04
CA ILE A 2 19.39 22.32 -7.57
C ILE A 2 19.66 22.80 -6.14
N SER A 3 19.29 24.05 -5.81
CA SER A 3 19.44 24.57 -4.45
C SER A 3 18.47 23.87 -3.48
N LEU A 4 18.73 23.94 -2.18
CA LEU A 4 17.88 23.29 -1.17
C LEU A 4 16.45 23.86 -1.16
N PRO A 5 16.21 25.20 -1.26
CA PRO A 5 14.87 25.75 -1.37
C PRO A 5 14.13 25.35 -2.65
N GLU A 6 14.82 25.31 -3.80
CA GLU A 6 14.23 24.85 -5.06
C GLU A 6 13.82 23.37 -4.98
N ALA A 7 14.67 22.52 -4.39
CA ALA A 7 14.35 21.11 -4.17
C ALA A 7 13.12 20.94 -3.27
N SER A 8 12.99 21.75 -2.21
CA SER A 8 11.86 21.70 -1.28
C SER A 8 10.55 22.17 -1.93
N LEU A 9 10.58 23.20 -2.79
CA LEU A 9 9.40 23.62 -3.58
C LEU A 9 8.98 22.54 -4.59
N LEU A 10 9.96 21.94 -5.27
CA LEU A 10 9.69 20.82 -6.19
C LEU A 10 9.12 19.63 -5.43
N ALA A 11 9.61 19.34 -4.23
CA ALA A 11 9.11 18.30 -3.36
C ALA A 11 7.64 18.51 -3.01
N LEU A 12 7.28 19.70 -2.53
CA LEU A 12 5.90 20.05 -2.19
C LEU A 12 4.95 19.96 -3.41
N PHE A 13 5.40 20.42 -4.59
CA PHE A 13 4.61 20.32 -5.82
C PHE A 13 4.33 18.86 -6.19
N LEU A 14 5.37 18.02 -6.20
CA LEU A 14 5.24 16.60 -6.53
C LEU A 14 4.43 15.83 -5.48
N GLU A 15 4.66 16.12 -4.19
CA GLU A 15 3.87 15.54 -3.10
C GLU A 15 2.38 15.84 -3.27
N THR A 16 2.02 17.11 -3.57
CA THR A 16 0.64 17.53 -3.78
C THR A 16 0.00 16.79 -4.95
N LEU A 17 0.74 16.60 -6.05
CA LEU A 17 0.27 15.88 -7.23
C LEU A 17 0.00 14.42 -6.91
N PHE A 18 0.95 13.73 -6.30
CA PHE A 18 0.78 12.32 -5.90
C PHE A 18 -0.27 12.16 -4.80
N TYR A 19 -0.41 13.12 -3.88
CA TYR A 19 -1.48 13.13 -2.89
C TYR A 19 -2.86 13.20 -3.54
N GLY A 20 -3.06 14.02 -4.57
CA GLY A 20 -4.31 14.06 -5.33
C GLY A 20 -4.68 12.71 -5.97
N VAL A 21 -3.68 12.02 -6.53
CA VAL A 21 -3.84 10.65 -7.05
C VAL A 21 -4.20 9.68 -5.93
N PHE A 22 -3.48 9.71 -4.80
CA PHE A 22 -3.77 8.89 -3.62
C PHE A 22 -5.19 9.12 -3.09
N PHE A 23 -5.59 10.38 -2.96
CA PHE A 23 -6.93 10.75 -2.51
C PHE A 23 -8.03 10.16 -3.40
N THR A 24 -7.85 10.20 -4.72
CA THR A 24 -8.78 9.59 -5.67
C THR A 24 -8.87 8.07 -5.49
N PHE A 25 -7.74 7.37 -5.39
CA PHE A 25 -7.72 5.93 -5.15
C PHE A 25 -8.29 5.55 -3.79
N TYR A 26 -8.11 6.38 -2.77
CA TYR A 26 -8.72 6.17 -1.45
C TYR A 26 -10.25 6.16 -1.54
N TRP A 27 -10.86 7.16 -2.20
CA TRP A 27 -12.32 7.21 -2.35
C TRP A 27 -12.88 6.03 -3.14
N LEU A 28 -12.19 5.58 -4.18
CA LEU A 28 -12.57 4.36 -4.90
C LEU A 28 -12.48 3.13 -4.00
N THR A 29 -11.39 3.02 -3.23
CA THR A 29 -11.18 1.93 -2.27
C THR A 29 -12.24 1.96 -1.17
N LEU A 30 -12.56 3.12 -0.64
CA LEU A 30 -13.61 3.32 0.37
C LEU A 30 -14.97 2.84 -0.15
N GLY A 31 -15.36 3.25 -1.36
CA GLY A 31 -16.62 2.83 -1.99
C GLY A 31 -16.74 1.30 -2.13
N ILE A 32 -15.63 0.62 -2.41
CA ILE A 32 -15.58 -0.84 -2.50
C ILE A 32 -15.64 -1.49 -1.12
N LEU A 33 -14.83 -1.01 -0.17
CA LEU A 33 -14.78 -1.59 1.18
C LEU A 33 -16.09 -1.41 1.95
N LEU A 34 -16.81 -0.32 1.72
CA LEU A 34 -18.14 -0.10 2.33
C LEU A 34 -19.19 -1.10 1.85
N LYS A 35 -19.08 -1.61 0.63
CA LYS A 35 -19.97 -2.65 0.07
C LYS A 35 -19.61 -4.07 0.54
N LYS A 36 -18.41 -4.29 1.10
CA LYS A 36 -17.97 -5.59 1.62
C LYS A 36 -18.28 -5.72 3.11
N TYR A 37 -18.69 -6.92 3.53
CA TYR A 37 -18.86 -7.29 4.93
C TYR A 37 -17.73 -8.24 5.37
N GLY A 38 -17.29 -8.16 6.64
CA GLY A 38 -16.35 -9.09 7.25
C GLY A 38 -15.00 -8.50 7.67
N VAL A 39 -14.07 -9.40 8.03
CA VAL A 39 -12.73 -9.06 8.59
C VAL A 39 -11.91 -8.14 7.67
N GLN A 40 -12.06 -8.29 6.36
CA GLN A 40 -11.35 -7.44 5.39
C GLN A 40 -11.74 -5.96 5.53
N ARG A 41 -13.03 -5.67 5.72
CA ARG A 41 -13.49 -4.29 5.98
C ARG A 41 -12.96 -3.78 7.31
N GLY A 42 -13.03 -4.61 8.37
CA GLY A 42 -12.65 -4.22 9.72
C GLY A 42 -11.17 -3.86 9.89
N LEU A 43 -10.28 -4.43 9.06
CA LEU A 43 -8.84 -4.17 9.13
C LEU A 43 -8.36 -3.19 8.06
N LEU A 44 -8.75 -3.40 6.79
CA LEU A 44 -8.20 -2.63 5.67
C LEU A 44 -8.72 -1.19 5.62
N LEU A 45 -9.98 -0.98 6.04
CA LEU A 45 -10.57 0.36 6.06
C LEU A 45 -9.87 1.30 7.05
N PRO A 46 -9.69 0.95 8.35
CA PRO A 46 -9.00 1.83 9.27
C PRO A 46 -7.54 2.06 8.88
N VAL A 47 -6.86 1.05 8.31
CA VAL A 47 -5.48 1.24 7.82
C VAL A 47 -5.44 2.21 6.64
N ALA A 48 -6.32 2.06 5.64
CA ALA A 48 -6.38 2.99 4.50
C ALA A 48 -6.65 4.43 4.98
N THR A 49 -7.57 4.59 5.95
CA THR A 49 -7.88 5.90 6.53
C THR A 49 -6.71 6.45 7.32
N LEU A 50 -6.01 5.61 8.10
CA LEU A 50 -4.81 6.01 8.83
C LEU A 50 -3.70 6.48 7.89
N LEU A 51 -3.44 5.74 6.79
CA LEU A 51 -2.46 6.14 5.78
C LEU A 51 -2.83 7.48 5.14
N LEU A 52 -4.11 7.73 4.86
CA LEU A 52 -4.56 9.02 4.36
C LEU A 52 -4.36 10.14 5.38
N CYS A 53 -4.69 9.91 6.66
CA CYS A 53 -4.48 10.91 7.71
C CYS A 53 -3.00 11.27 7.87
N ILE A 54 -2.10 10.26 7.83
CA ILE A 54 -0.65 10.48 7.91
C ILE A 54 -0.15 11.29 6.70
N ALA A 55 -0.54 10.92 5.48
CA ALA A 55 -0.13 11.64 4.27
C ALA A 55 -0.69 13.08 4.25
N THR A 56 -1.93 13.27 4.73
CA THR A 56 -2.51 14.63 4.86
C THR A 56 -1.74 15.47 5.87
N ALA A 57 -1.40 14.91 7.04
CA ALA A 57 -0.62 15.62 8.05
C ALA A 57 0.78 15.97 7.54
N HIS A 58 1.43 15.06 6.80
CA HIS A 58 2.73 15.29 6.18
C HIS A 58 2.69 16.45 5.19
N LEU A 59 1.73 16.46 4.26
CA LEU A 59 1.52 17.52 3.30
C LEU A 59 1.22 18.87 3.95
N ILE A 60 0.38 18.90 5.01
CA ILE A 60 0.09 20.15 5.74
C ILE A 60 1.36 20.69 6.39
N ILE A 61 2.16 19.84 7.02
CA ILE A 61 3.42 20.26 7.65
C ILE A 61 4.37 20.82 6.58
N ASP A 62 4.48 20.17 5.43
CA ASP A 62 5.37 20.64 4.36
C ASP A 62 4.91 21.97 3.77
N PHE A 63 3.59 22.17 3.61
CA PHE A 63 3.02 23.44 3.19
C PHE A 63 3.28 24.56 4.21
N VAL A 64 3.10 24.29 5.52
CA VAL A 64 3.40 25.28 6.57
C VAL A 64 4.87 25.64 6.56
N ARG A 65 5.77 24.67 6.39
CA ARG A 65 7.22 24.91 6.28
C ARG A 65 7.57 25.78 5.07
N ALA A 66 6.91 25.57 3.94
CA ALA A 66 7.09 26.41 2.76
C ALA A 66 6.63 27.85 3.02
N LEU A 67 5.48 28.04 3.68
CA LEU A 67 5.05 29.39 4.09
C LEU A 67 6.04 30.06 5.05
N GLU A 68 6.52 29.33 6.06
CA GLU A 68 7.52 29.85 6.99
C GLU A 68 8.83 30.21 6.29
N ALA A 69 9.32 29.38 5.36
CA ALA A 69 10.58 29.61 4.67
C ALA A 69 10.53 30.78 3.67
N PHE A 70 9.47 30.87 2.86
CA PHE A 70 9.40 31.78 1.72
C PHE A 70 8.60 33.06 2.01
N VAL A 71 7.74 33.07 3.03
CA VAL A 71 6.91 34.25 3.36
C VAL A 71 7.33 34.88 4.67
N LEU A 72 7.38 34.11 5.75
CA LEU A 72 7.60 34.66 7.09
C LEU A 72 9.09 34.95 7.37
N ASN A 73 9.99 34.11 6.89
CA ASN A 73 11.43 34.21 7.16
C ASN A 73 12.25 34.63 5.93
N ALA A 74 11.60 35.05 4.82
CA ALA A 74 12.30 35.42 3.60
C ALA A 74 13.32 36.57 3.81
N ASP A 75 12.93 37.59 4.56
CA ASP A 75 13.75 38.80 4.81
C ASP A 75 14.62 38.68 6.07
N THR A 76 14.46 37.63 6.89
CA THR A 76 15.17 37.51 8.17
C THR A 76 16.31 36.50 8.10
N ILE A 77 16.00 35.24 7.96
CA ILE A 77 16.95 34.12 8.02
C ILE A 77 17.30 33.61 6.62
N GLY A 78 16.36 33.75 5.68
CA GLY A 78 16.43 33.19 4.34
C GLY A 78 16.05 31.71 4.27
N ALA A 79 15.53 31.29 3.12
CA ALA A 79 15.00 29.92 2.93
C ALA A 79 16.09 28.83 3.09
N ASP A 80 17.32 29.08 2.65
CA ASP A 80 18.43 28.12 2.79
C ASP A 80 18.74 27.81 4.26
N ALA A 81 18.85 28.83 5.09
CA ALA A 81 19.12 28.66 6.52
C ALA A 81 17.94 28.03 7.26
N TYR A 82 16.72 28.33 6.85
CA TYR A 82 15.51 27.70 7.40
C TYR A 82 15.49 26.18 7.15
N TYR A 83 15.66 25.77 5.89
CA TYR A 83 15.64 24.34 5.53
C TYR A 83 16.88 23.57 6.01
N SER A 84 18.00 24.23 6.27
CA SER A 84 19.18 23.59 6.87
C SER A 84 19.04 23.28 8.37
N ASN A 85 17.97 23.77 9.03
CA ASN A 85 17.70 23.47 10.44
C ASN A 85 16.94 22.16 10.60
N LEU A 86 17.68 21.04 10.65
CA LEU A 86 17.12 19.68 10.81
C LEU A 86 16.48 19.43 12.17
N ALA A 87 16.80 20.22 13.20
CA ALA A 87 16.25 20.08 14.54
C ALA A 87 14.93 20.85 14.72
N SER A 88 14.38 21.48 13.67
CA SER A 88 13.10 22.18 13.77
C SER A 88 11.96 21.20 14.11
N PRO A 89 11.01 21.58 14.98
CA PRO A 89 9.90 20.70 15.37
C PRO A 89 9.07 20.19 14.18
N LEU A 90 8.90 21.04 13.15
CA LEU A 90 8.15 20.66 11.95
C LEU A 90 8.92 19.63 11.10
N GLU A 91 10.25 19.77 10.98
CA GLU A 91 11.09 18.77 10.29
C GLU A 91 11.05 17.42 11.01
N LEU A 92 11.17 17.43 12.33
CA LEU A 92 11.11 16.20 13.14
C LEU A 92 9.74 15.52 13.03
N ALA A 93 8.65 16.31 13.06
CA ALA A 93 7.30 15.79 12.89
C ALA A 93 7.11 15.18 11.48
N LYS A 94 7.57 15.88 10.43
CA LYS A 94 7.56 15.41 9.05
C LYS A 94 8.32 14.09 8.91
N THR A 95 9.54 14.02 9.42
CA THR A 95 10.36 12.80 9.37
C THR A 95 9.72 11.64 10.16
N ALA A 96 9.10 11.92 11.31
CA ALA A 96 8.37 10.90 12.08
C ALA A 96 7.17 10.34 11.30
N LEU A 97 6.39 11.18 10.61
CA LEU A 97 5.28 10.75 9.76
C LEU A 97 5.80 9.92 8.57
N TYR A 98 6.92 10.34 7.96
CA TYR A 98 7.59 9.60 6.89
C TYR A 98 8.01 8.18 7.34
N VAL A 99 8.52 8.00 8.55
CA VAL A 99 8.87 6.68 9.12
C VAL A 99 7.62 5.86 9.45
N THR A 100 6.57 6.51 9.97
CA THR A 100 5.33 5.83 10.38
C THR A 100 4.57 5.25 9.20
N GLN A 101 4.51 5.96 8.07
CA GLN A 101 3.71 5.57 6.91
C GLN A 101 4.11 4.20 6.33
N PRO A 102 5.38 3.94 5.94
CA PRO A 102 5.79 2.63 5.47
C PRO A 102 5.68 1.56 6.55
N THR A 103 5.98 1.89 7.82
CA THR A 103 5.85 0.93 8.93
C THR A 103 4.42 0.41 9.06
N VAL A 104 3.41 1.27 8.92
CA VAL A 104 2.00 0.87 8.93
C VAL A 104 1.66 0.03 7.70
N ALA A 105 2.11 0.42 6.51
CA ALA A 105 1.85 -0.32 5.28
C ALA A 105 2.50 -1.71 5.30
N ASP A 106 3.78 -1.79 5.70
CA ASP A 106 4.54 -3.04 5.78
C ASP A 106 3.96 -3.98 6.85
N SER A 107 3.38 -3.45 7.94
CA SER A 107 2.69 -4.28 8.94
C SER A 107 1.52 -5.06 8.33
N VAL A 108 0.79 -4.45 7.40
CA VAL A 108 -0.29 -5.13 6.68
C VAL A 108 0.26 -6.16 5.69
N LEU A 109 1.40 -5.89 5.04
CA LEU A 109 2.05 -6.87 4.16
C LEU A 109 2.50 -8.09 4.97
N VAL A 110 3.13 -7.91 6.13
CA VAL A 110 3.52 -8.99 7.05
C VAL A 110 2.30 -9.79 7.50
N TRP A 111 1.22 -9.11 7.91
CA TRP A 111 -0.03 -9.78 8.28
C TRP A 111 -0.64 -10.59 7.12
N ARG A 112 -0.68 -10.03 5.91
CA ARG A 112 -1.15 -10.75 4.71
C ARG A 112 -0.29 -11.98 4.43
N CYS A 113 1.04 -11.83 4.51
CA CYS A 113 1.97 -12.93 4.31
C CYS A 113 1.75 -14.04 5.34
N TYR A 114 1.56 -13.72 6.60
CA TYR A 114 1.22 -14.66 7.67
C TYR A 114 -0.08 -15.41 7.39
N VAL A 115 -1.15 -14.70 7.03
CA VAL A 115 -2.46 -15.32 6.73
C VAL A 115 -2.37 -16.22 5.50
N LEU A 116 -1.72 -15.79 4.42
CA LEU A 116 -1.55 -16.57 3.19
C LEU A 116 -0.69 -17.82 3.40
N ASN A 117 0.25 -17.81 4.34
CA ASN A 117 1.07 -18.97 4.70
C ASN A 117 0.42 -19.86 5.76
N ASN A 118 -0.92 -19.94 5.76
CA ASN A 118 -1.68 -20.81 6.68
C ASN A 118 -1.38 -20.52 8.17
N ARG A 119 -1.20 -19.23 8.50
CA ARG A 119 -0.86 -18.73 9.85
C ARG A 119 0.44 -19.32 10.41
N SER A 120 1.42 -19.60 9.53
CA SER A 120 2.73 -20.10 9.94
C SER A 120 3.52 -19.03 10.68
N LEU A 121 3.87 -19.32 11.93
CA LEU A 121 4.70 -18.43 12.75
C LEU A 121 6.13 -18.28 12.22
N LEU A 122 6.62 -19.29 11.46
CA LEU A 122 7.93 -19.24 10.81
C LEU A 122 8.10 -18.07 9.83
N VAL A 123 7.00 -17.58 9.26
CA VAL A 123 7.00 -16.42 8.37
C VAL A 123 6.62 -15.14 9.12
N GLY A 124 5.65 -15.23 10.02
CA GLY A 124 5.15 -14.07 10.77
C GLY A 124 6.18 -13.49 11.74
N ILE A 125 6.86 -14.32 12.52
CA ILE A 125 7.81 -13.86 13.55
C ILE A 125 9.01 -13.12 12.94
N PRO A 126 9.75 -13.67 11.95
CA PRO A 126 10.84 -12.95 11.31
C PRO A 126 10.39 -11.62 10.68
N GLY A 127 9.25 -11.62 9.97
CA GLY A 127 8.68 -10.40 9.40
C GLY A 127 8.40 -9.32 10.45
N CYS A 128 7.81 -9.68 11.59
CA CYS A 128 7.57 -8.76 12.69
C CYS A 128 8.87 -8.24 13.32
N ILE A 129 9.88 -9.09 13.51
CA ILE A 129 11.17 -8.69 14.08
C ILE A 129 11.85 -7.65 13.18
N VAL A 130 11.92 -7.91 11.87
CA VAL A 130 12.57 -7.00 10.92
C VAL A 130 11.78 -5.69 10.80
N LEU A 131 10.45 -5.74 10.80
CA LEU A 131 9.59 -4.56 10.81
C LEU A 131 9.82 -3.69 12.06
N LEU A 132 9.86 -4.29 13.24
CA LEU A 132 10.12 -3.58 14.50
C LEU A 132 11.53 -2.98 14.54
N ALA A 133 12.53 -3.72 14.05
CA ALA A 133 13.91 -3.23 13.96
C ALA A 133 14.00 -2.01 13.02
N ASN A 134 13.35 -2.07 11.85
CA ASN A 134 13.30 -0.96 10.90
C ASN A 134 12.60 0.28 11.49
N GLY A 135 11.45 0.11 12.12
CA GLY A 135 10.76 1.17 12.83
C GLY A 135 11.60 1.80 13.94
N ALA A 136 12.29 0.96 14.74
CA ALA A 136 13.18 1.44 15.81
C ALA A 136 14.35 2.27 15.24
N ILE A 137 14.97 1.83 14.14
CA ILE A 137 16.04 2.59 13.46
C ILE A 137 15.48 3.92 12.95
N GLY A 138 14.30 3.93 12.33
CA GLY A 138 13.65 5.15 11.83
C GLY A 138 13.40 6.18 12.94
N TYR A 139 12.79 5.77 14.05
CA TYR A 139 12.57 6.67 15.19
C TYR A 139 13.87 7.07 15.90
N TYR A 140 14.88 6.21 15.91
CA TYR A 140 16.21 6.57 16.41
C TYR A 140 16.86 7.66 15.54
N ILE A 141 16.67 7.62 14.22
CA ILE A 141 17.08 8.69 13.31
C ILE A 141 16.40 10.01 13.69
N VAL A 142 15.08 10.02 13.93
CA VAL A 142 14.35 11.22 14.37
C VAL A 142 14.92 11.76 15.68
N TRP A 143 15.22 10.88 16.63
CA TRP A 143 15.86 11.28 17.89
C TRP A 143 17.25 11.87 17.67
N CYS A 144 18.07 11.27 16.82
CA CYS A 144 19.39 11.82 16.48
C CYS A 144 19.27 13.21 15.83
N LEU A 145 18.34 13.39 14.88
CA LEU A 145 18.11 14.69 14.24
C LEU A 145 17.66 15.77 15.24
N SER A 146 16.91 15.42 16.28
CA SER A 146 16.52 16.37 17.33
C SER A 146 17.70 16.90 18.16
N ARG A 147 18.86 16.23 18.08
CA ARG A 147 20.09 16.61 18.79
C ARG A 147 21.11 17.31 17.90
N THR A 148 20.80 17.50 16.62
CA THR A 148 21.73 18.18 15.69
C THR A 148 21.79 19.68 15.93
N VAL A 149 22.94 20.26 15.62
CA VAL A 149 23.11 21.72 15.65
C VAL A 149 22.68 22.30 14.30
N ALA A 150 22.03 23.47 14.32
CA ALA A 150 21.62 24.16 13.11
C ALA A 150 22.79 24.36 12.14
N GLY A 151 22.54 24.10 10.84
CA GLY A 151 23.56 24.21 9.78
C GLY A 151 24.34 22.92 9.49
N THR A 152 24.06 21.80 10.20
CA THR A 152 24.61 20.48 9.85
C THR A 152 23.77 19.82 8.75
N SER A 153 24.42 19.15 7.81
CA SER A 153 23.71 18.38 6.77
C SER A 153 23.34 16.98 7.25
N VAL A 154 22.26 16.43 6.72
CA VAL A 154 21.81 15.04 6.96
C VAL A 154 22.92 14.04 6.58
N HIS A 155 23.66 14.31 5.51
CA HIS A 155 24.75 13.49 5.01
C HIS A 155 25.96 13.39 5.96
N THR A 156 26.17 14.38 6.83
CA THR A 156 27.30 14.41 7.74
C THR A 156 26.95 13.89 9.13
N THR A 157 25.70 13.96 9.52
CA THR A 157 25.28 13.66 10.90
C THR A 157 25.17 12.15 11.16
N ILE A 158 24.40 11.41 10.35
CA ILE A 158 24.12 9.98 10.56
C ILE A 158 23.95 9.20 9.25
N PRO A 159 24.88 9.32 8.27
CA PRO A 159 24.67 8.75 6.94
C PRO A 159 24.47 7.23 6.96
N GLY A 160 25.21 6.52 7.82
CA GLY A 160 25.11 5.06 7.93
C GLY A 160 23.75 4.57 8.41
N LEU A 161 23.12 5.26 9.37
CA LEU A 161 21.80 4.89 9.89
C LEU A 161 20.69 5.11 8.85
N ILE A 162 20.75 6.24 8.14
CA ILE A 162 19.79 6.57 7.10
C ILE A 162 19.89 5.57 5.94
N THR A 163 21.10 5.27 5.49
CA THR A 163 21.34 4.24 4.46
C THR A 163 20.82 2.87 4.90
N THR A 164 21.08 2.47 6.16
CA THR A 164 20.59 1.21 6.72
C THR A 164 19.06 1.16 6.74
N PHE A 165 18.41 2.26 7.14
CA PHE A 165 16.96 2.36 7.15
C PHE A 165 16.36 2.15 5.73
N TYR A 166 16.91 2.83 4.70
CA TYR A 166 16.41 2.68 3.33
C TYR A 166 16.63 1.28 2.76
N ILE A 167 17.83 0.70 3.00
CA ILE A 167 18.14 -0.68 2.56
C ILE A 167 17.20 -1.67 3.25
N LEU A 168 16.98 -1.54 4.56
CA LEU A 168 16.12 -2.43 5.31
C LEU A 168 14.65 -2.32 4.87
N THR A 169 14.15 -1.10 4.66
CA THR A 169 12.80 -0.85 4.11
C THR A 169 12.63 -1.51 2.74
N MET A 170 13.62 -1.36 1.86
CA MET A 170 13.60 -1.98 0.53
C MET A 170 13.60 -3.52 0.62
N LEU A 171 14.45 -4.09 1.48
CA LEU A 171 14.53 -5.54 1.68
C LEU A 171 13.21 -6.11 2.22
N ILE A 172 12.63 -5.50 3.26
CA ILE A 172 11.33 -5.92 3.82
C ILE A 172 10.27 -5.97 2.71
N SER A 173 10.16 -4.92 1.93
CA SER A 173 9.16 -4.81 0.88
C SER A 173 9.36 -5.86 -0.21
N ILE A 174 10.58 -6.06 -0.67
CA ILE A 174 10.91 -7.06 -1.70
C ILE A 174 10.65 -8.48 -1.16
N ASP A 175 11.09 -8.78 0.06
CA ASP A 175 10.91 -10.11 0.66
C ASP A 175 9.44 -10.44 0.87
N MET A 176 8.64 -9.48 1.39
CA MET A 176 7.21 -9.72 1.60
C MET A 176 6.46 -9.92 0.28
N ILE A 177 6.77 -9.13 -0.75
CA ILE A 177 6.18 -9.27 -2.08
C ILE A 177 6.60 -10.59 -2.72
N ALA A 178 7.86 -10.98 -2.61
CA ALA A 178 8.37 -12.25 -3.12
C ALA A 178 7.69 -13.44 -2.45
N LEU A 179 7.54 -13.42 -1.12
CA LEU A 179 6.86 -14.47 -0.36
C LEU A 179 5.36 -14.58 -0.71
N ILE A 180 4.66 -13.46 -0.83
CA ILE A 180 3.26 -13.44 -1.25
C ILE A 180 3.12 -13.99 -2.67
N SER A 181 3.98 -13.53 -3.57
CA SER A 181 4.00 -13.95 -4.98
C SER A 181 4.31 -15.43 -5.13
N TRP A 182 5.32 -15.92 -4.41
CA TRP A 182 5.69 -17.34 -4.36
C TRP A 182 4.53 -18.20 -3.85
N ARG A 183 3.86 -17.76 -2.79
CA ARG A 183 2.72 -18.51 -2.22
C ARG A 183 1.54 -18.60 -3.17
N ILE A 184 1.19 -17.51 -3.83
CA ILE A 184 0.13 -17.48 -4.85
C ILE A 184 0.49 -18.38 -6.03
N TRP A 185 1.74 -18.30 -6.50
CA TRP A 185 2.22 -19.13 -7.61
C TRP A 185 2.20 -20.61 -7.27
N ARG A 186 2.65 -21.00 -6.06
CA ARG A 186 2.60 -22.39 -5.58
C ARG A 186 1.17 -22.90 -5.41
N SER A 187 0.26 -22.09 -4.90
CA SER A 187 -1.15 -22.43 -4.75
C SER A 187 -1.81 -22.72 -6.12
N ARG A 188 -1.42 -21.96 -7.15
CA ARG A 188 -1.86 -22.18 -8.52
C ARG A 188 -1.49 -23.55 -9.07
N HIS A 189 -0.30 -24.03 -8.77
CA HIS A 189 0.21 -25.33 -9.29
C HIS A 189 -0.48 -26.53 -8.63
N SER A 190 -1.08 -26.33 -7.46
CA SER A 190 -1.75 -27.40 -6.68
C SER A 190 -3.23 -27.60 -7.02
N ILE A 191 -3.87 -26.64 -7.73
CA ILE A 191 -5.32 -26.70 -8.01
C ILE A 191 -5.53 -26.87 -9.51
N SER A 192 -5.89 -28.08 -9.93
CA SER A 192 -5.98 -28.54 -11.32
C SER A 192 -7.15 -27.93 -12.15
N GLY A 193 -7.87 -26.92 -11.70
CA GLY A 193 -9.06 -26.38 -12.39
C GLY A 193 -9.31 -24.89 -12.29
N GLY A 194 -8.57 -24.14 -11.45
CA GLY A 194 -8.86 -22.70 -11.18
C GLY A 194 -7.67 -21.75 -11.40
N SER A 195 -6.71 -22.16 -12.22
CA SER A 195 -5.39 -21.49 -12.31
C SER A 195 -5.35 -20.15 -13.06
N ALA A 196 -6.38 -19.83 -13.86
CA ALA A 196 -6.41 -18.59 -14.65
C ALA A 196 -6.66 -17.34 -13.77
N ASP A 197 -7.39 -17.50 -12.68
CA ASP A 197 -7.91 -16.37 -11.89
C ASP A 197 -6.90 -15.73 -10.93
N LEU A 198 -5.86 -16.47 -10.52
CA LEU A 198 -4.86 -15.99 -9.55
C LEU A 198 -3.69 -15.23 -10.20
N LEU A 199 -3.42 -15.47 -11.48
CA LEU A 199 -2.29 -14.85 -12.20
C LEU A 199 -2.40 -13.32 -12.25
N PRO A 200 -3.56 -12.76 -12.54
CA PRO A 200 -3.73 -11.32 -12.54
C PRO A 200 -3.53 -10.65 -11.18
N VAL A 201 -3.94 -11.33 -10.09
CA VAL A 201 -3.71 -10.81 -8.72
C VAL A 201 -2.21 -10.77 -8.41
N LEU A 202 -1.47 -11.78 -8.85
CA LEU A 202 -0.02 -11.85 -8.70
C LEU A 202 0.69 -10.71 -9.45
N ILE A 203 0.31 -10.45 -10.72
CA ILE A 203 0.89 -9.37 -11.53
C ILE A 203 0.76 -8.03 -10.80
N VAL A 204 -0.40 -7.76 -10.25
CA VAL A 204 -0.70 -6.51 -9.55
C VAL A 204 0.11 -6.30 -8.28
N ILE A 205 0.25 -7.37 -7.48
CA ILE A 205 1.05 -7.31 -6.27
C ILE A 205 2.51 -7.02 -6.63
N VAL A 206 3.00 -7.65 -7.70
CA VAL A 206 4.37 -7.42 -8.21
C VAL A 206 4.51 -6.01 -8.78
N GLU A 207 3.55 -5.52 -9.56
CA GLU A 207 3.59 -4.14 -10.11
C GLU A 207 3.56 -3.08 -9.01
N GLY A 208 2.62 -3.20 -8.05
CA GLY A 208 2.54 -2.27 -6.92
C GLY A 208 3.81 -2.29 -6.07
N GLY A 209 4.34 -3.49 -5.82
CA GLY A 209 5.59 -3.65 -5.10
C GLY A 209 6.80 -3.11 -5.84
N ALA A 210 6.85 -3.27 -7.18
CA ALA A 210 7.91 -2.71 -8.00
C ALA A 210 7.89 -1.16 -7.97
N ILE A 211 6.71 -0.53 -8.03
CA ILE A 211 6.57 0.92 -7.91
C ILE A 211 7.16 1.41 -6.59
N TYR A 212 6.79 0.76 -5.48
CA TYR A 212 7.30 1.11 -4.16
C TYR A 212 8.82 0.88 -4.04
N ALA A 213 9.31 -0.29 -4.44
CA ALA A 213 10.74 -0.60 -4.40
C ALA A 213 11.57 0.38 -5.25
N ASN A 214 11.08 0.76 -6.43
CA ASN A 214 11.74 1.76 -7.27
C ASN A 214 11.75 3.15 -6.63
N SER A 215 10.69 3.57 -5.93
CA SER A 215 10.68 4.85 -5.22
C SER A 215 11.70 4.89 -4.09
N VAL A 216 11.82 3.82 -3.31
CA VAL A 216 12.82 3.70 -2.24
C VAL A 216 14.24 3.62 -2.82
N LEU A 217 14.42 2.91 -3.93
CA LEU A 217 15.71 2.85 -4.63
C LEU A 217 16.14 4.22 -5.16
N ALA A 218 15.24 4.97 -5.77
CA ALA A 218 15.50 6.33 -6.23
C ALA A 218 15.93 7.26 -5.09
N LEU A 219 15.25 7.15 -3.94
CA LEU A 219 15.59 7.87 -2.72
C LEU A 219 16.99 7.46 -2.20
N LEU A 220 17.29 6.17 -2.14
CA LEU A 220 18.59 5.66 -1.71
C LEU A 220 19.72 6.18 -2.62
N LEU A 221 19.54 6.12 -3.95
CA LEU A 221 20.51 6.62 -4.92
C LEU A 221 20.70 8.13 -4.79
N ALA A 222 19.63 8.92 -4.66
CA ALA A 222 19.71 10.36 -4.44
C ALA A 222 20.45 10.70 -3.14
N PHE A 223 20.24 9.92 -2.07
CA PHE A 223 20.94 10.06 -0.81
C PHE A 223 22.44 9.75 -0.95
N LEU A 224 22.79 8.61 -1.58
CA LEU A 224 24.19 8.17 -1.74
C LEU A 224 25.01 9.11 -2.65
N THR A 225 24.37 9.73 -3.63
CA THR A 225 25.01 10.72 -4.51
C THR A 225 25.12 12.12 -3.90
N GLY A 226 24.60 12.33 -2.68
CA GLY A 226 24.61 13.63 -2.02
C GLY A 226 23.78 14.68 -2.74
N SER A 227 22.78 14.28 -3.55
CA SER A 227 21.94 15.14 -4.32
C SER A 227 20.76 15.69 -3.50
N ASN A 228 20.45 16.98 -3.65
CA ASN A 228 19.23 17.56 -3.09
C ASN A 228 17.94 16.95 -3.66
N GLY A 229 18.01 16.13 -4.71
CA GLY A 229 16.91 15.32 -5.22
C GLY A 229 16.37 14.29 -4.22
N GLN A 230 17.07 14.04 -3.12
CA GLN A 230 16.57 13.22 -2.01
C GLN A 230 15.30 13.80 -1.36
N TYR A 231 15.16 15.13 -1.26
CA TYR A 231 13.99 15.76 -0.64
C TYR A 231 12.69 15.49 -1.43
N PRO A 232 12.64 15.78 -2.75
CA PRO A 232 11.47 15.37 -3.56
C PRO A 232 11.18 13.88 -3.52
N ALA A 233 12.21 13.03 -3.56
CA ALA A 233 12.02 11.58 -3.51
C ALA A 233 11.47 11.12 -2.16
N MET A 234 11.86 11.75 -1.05
CA MET A 234 11.34 11.48 0.29
C MET A 234 9.88 11.90 0.42
N ASP A 235 9.52 13.09 -0.06
CA ASP A 235 8.20 13.66 0.13
C ASP A 235 7.12 13.01 -0.76
N ILE A 236 7.50 12.42 -1.89
CA ILE A 236 6.63 11.55 -2.70
C ILE A 236 6.34 10.21 -2.00
N GLY A 237 7.21 9.75 -1.10
CA GLY A 237 7.11 8.46 -0.42
C GLY A 237 5.74 8.21 0.23
N PRO A 238 5.26 9.06 1.15
CA PRO A 238 3.97 8.88 1.81
C PRO A 238 2.78 8.68 0.86
N PRO A 239 2.49 9.54 -0.11
CA PRO A 239 1.38 9.30 -1.03
C PRO A 239 1.58 8.06 -1.91
N VAL A 240 2.80 7.72 -2.34
CA VAL A 240 3.07 6.52 -3.14
C VAL A 240 2.76 5.24 -2.36
N VAL A 241 3.15 5.15 -1.09
CA VAL A 241 2.77 4.03 -0.20
C VAL A 241 1.26 3.87 -0.14
N GLY A 242 0.52 4.97 0.01
CA GLY A 242 -0.94 4.98 0.03
C GLY A 242 -1.56 4.55 -1.29
N ILE A 243 -1.02 5.01 -2.43
CA ILE A 243 -1.45 4.60 -3.77
C ILE A 243 -1.30 3.09 -3.94
N VAL A 244 -0.11 2.55 -3.66
CA VAL A 244 0.18 1.11 -3.79
C VAL A 244 -0.76 0.29 -2.92
N PHE A 245 -1.00 0.72 -1.67
CA PHE A 245 -1.92 0.06 -0.76
C PHE A 245 -3.35 0.01 -1.33
N CYS A 246 -3.87 1.13 -1.82
CA CYS A 246 -5.18 1.21 -2.45
C CYS A 246 -5.28 0.40 -3.74
N LEU A 247 -4.26 0.46 -4.61
CA LEU A 247 -4.20 -0.31 -5.84
C LEU A 247 -4.31 -1.81 -5.59
N ILE A 248 -3.59 -2.34 -4.60
CA ILE A 248 -3.66 -3.76 -4.24
C ILE A 248 -5.08 -4.16 -3.82
N ILE A 249 -5.77 -3.31 -3.05
CA ILE A 249 -7.16 -3.58 -2.62
C ILE A 249 -8.12 -3.54 -3.81
N LEU A 250 -8.05 -2.49 -4.63
CA LEU A 250 -8.90 -2.28 -5.80
C LEU A 250 -8.79 -3.43 -6.78
N GLN A 251 -7.59 -3.83 -7.11
CA GLN A 251 -7.35 -4.85 -8.12
C GLN A 251 -7.75 -6.25 -7.65
N ILE A 252 -7.54 -6.59 -6.37
CA ILE A 252 -8.07 -7.83 -5.80
C ILE A 252 -9.61 -7.84 -5.90
N HIS A 253 -10.26 -6.68 -5.69
CA HIS A 253 -11.71 -6.61 -5.79
C HIS A 253 -12.24 -6.78 -7.21
N PHE A 254 -11.71 -6.01 -8.17
CA PHE A 254 -12.20 -6.05 -9.55
C PHE A 254 -11.98 -7.41 -10.20
N ARG A 255 -10.89 -8.10 -9.89
CA ARG A 255 -10.58 -9.40 -10.49
C ARG A 255 -11.42 -10.54 -9.90
N VAL A 256 -11.69 -10.52 -8.60
CA VAL A 256 -12.62 -11.47 -7.98
C VAL A 256 -14.06 -11.22 -8.46
N GLY A 257 -14.45 -9.96 -8.72
CA GLY A 257 -15.77 -9.61 -9.21
C GLY A 257 -16.06 -10.05 -10.64
N VAL A 258 -15.05 -10.00 -11.53
CA VAL A 258 -15.20 -10.43 -12.94
C VAL A 258 -15.44 -11.93 -13.05
N ASN A 259 -14.84 -12.74 -12.17
CA ASN A 259 -14.96 -14.19 -12.20
C ASN A 259 -16.25 -14.73 -11.55
N LEU A 260 -16.98 -13.88 -10.83
CA LEU A 260 -18.29 -14.23 -10.24
C LEU A 260 -19.47 -13.89 -11.16
N GLN A 261 -19.23 -13.32 -12.33
CA GLN A 261 -20.28 -13.14 -13.32
C GLN A 261 -20.47 -14.51 -14.01
N PRO A 262 -21.59 -15.22 -13.77
CA PRO A 262 -21.84 -16.47 -14.49
C PRO A 262 -21.84 -16.12 -15.97
N SER A 263 -20.95 -16.77 -16.74
CA SER A 263 -21.07 -16.81 -18.19
C SER A 263 -22.53 -17.13 -18.48
N SER A 264 -23.27 -16.19 -19.07
CA SER A 264 -24.64 -16.44 -19.52
C SER A 264 -24.62 -17.77 -20.26
N PRO A 265 -25.52 -18.73 -19.90
CA PRO A 265 -25.52 -20.02 -20.56
C PRO A 265 -25.68 -19.76 -22.05
N SER A 266 -24.68 -20.23 -22.79
CA SER A 266 -24.70 -20.21 -24.25
C SER A 266 -26.07 -20.77 -24.68
N LYS A 267 -26.83 -20.01 -25.47
CA LYS A 267 -28.13 -20.41 -26.03
C LYS A 267 -28.10 -21.73 -26.82
N SER A 268 -26.96 -22.36 -26.90
CA SER A 268 -26.76 -23.68 -27.52
C SER A 268 -27.13 -24.85 -26.62
N PHE A 269 -27.23 -24.67 -25.29
CA PHE A 269 -27.54 -25.77 -24.38
C PHE A 269 -29.06 -25.93 -24.15
N THR A 270 -29.84 -24.89 -24.39
CA THR A 270 -31.32 -24.92 -24.22
C THR A 270 -32.02 -25.69 -25.35
N ASN A 271 -31.38 -25.88 -26.52
CA ASN A 271 -31.99 -26.62 -27.61
C ASN A 271 -31.66 -28.14 -27.60
N LEU A 272 -30.85 -28.64 -26.68
CA LEU A 272 -30.53 -30.08 -26.61
C LEU A 272 -31.31 -30.81 -25.50
N PHE A 273 -31.92 -30.12 -24.57
CA PHE A 273 -32.70 -30.72 -23.46
C PHE A 273 -34.16 -30.21 -23.37
N GLY A 274 -34.64 -29.49 -24.38
CA GLY A 274 -35.92 -28.81 -24.37
C GLY A 274 -37.14 -29.65 -24.71
N GLU A 275 -37.02 -30.94 -25.01
CA GLU A 275 -38.23 -31.74 -25.40
C GLU A 275 -38.44 -33.04 -24.61
N GLN A 276 -37.53 -33.46 -23.73
CA GLN A 276 -37.69 -34.69 -22.94
C GLN A 276 -37.87 -34.47 -21.43
N GLY A 277 -37.71 -33.25 -20.91
CA GLY A 277 -37.84 -32.93 -19.49
C GLY A 277 -39.23 -32.65 -19.00
N GLU A 278 -40.11 -32.11 -19.83
CA GLU A 278 -41.49 -31.72 -19.43
C GLU A 278 -42.47 -32.90 -19.34
N GLN A 279 -42.27 -33.98 -20.10
CA GLN A 279 -43.19 -35.12 -20.02
C GLN A 279 -42.94 -35.98 -18.80
N ASN A 280 -41.72 -36.05 -18.23
CA ASN A 280 -41.44 -36.89 -17.06
C ASN A 280 -41.78 -36.24 -15.71
N VAL A 281 -41.88 -34.92 -15.64
CA VAL A 281 -42.27 -34.22 -14.39
C VAL A 281 -43.80 -34.21 -14.21
N GLY A 282 -44.56 -34.13 -15.29
CA GLY A 282 -46.05 -34.22 -15.25
C GLY A 282 -46.55 -35.56 -14.71
N TYR A 283 -45.97 -36.66 -15.17
CA TYR A 283 -46.40 -38.03 -14.74
C TYR A 283 -45.98 -38.35 -13.28
N GLY A 284 -44.98 -37.73 -12.72
CA GLY A 284 -44.54 -37.90 -11.34
C GLY A 284 -45.45 -37.24 -10.31
N ILE A 285 -46.05 -36.10 -10.68
CA ILE A 285 -46.89 -35.32 -9.79
C ILE A 285 -48.30 -35.91 -9.76
N GLU A 286 -48.86 -36.37 -10.88
CA GLU A 286 -50.18 -37.05 -10.90
C GLU A 286 -50.19 -38.33 -10.08
N ARG A 287 -49.15 -39.16 -10.10
CA ARG A 287 -49.08 -40.35 -9.25
C ARG A 287 -48.99 -40.07 -7.75
N MET A 288 -48.34 -39.00 -7.33
CA MET A 288 -48.29 -38.64 -5.93
C MET A 288 -49.62 -38.07 -5.39
N ILE A 289 -50.46 -37.52 -6.25
CA ILE A 289 -51.77 -37.02 -5.85
C ILE A 289 -52.79 -38.18 -5.75
N GLU A 290 -52.72 -39.20 -6.62
CA GLU A 290 -53.57 -40.39 -6.55
C GLU A 290 -53.30 -41.33 -5.35
N GLU A 291 -52.02 -41.43 -4.91
CA GLU A 291 -51.64 -42.22 -3.73
C GLU A 291 -52.07 -41.59 -2.40
N THR A 292 -52.33 -40.27 -2.37
CA THR A 292 -52.77 -39.57 -1.14
C THR A 292 -54.28 -39.65 -0.93
N ASP A 293 -55.07 -39.92 -1.98
CA ASP A 293 -56.56 -39.97 -1.91
C ASP A 293 -57.10 -41.34 -1.55
N HIS A 294 -56.29 -42.43 -1.53
CA HIS A 294 -56.64 -43.74 -1.15
C HIS A 294 -56.23 -44.16 0.29
N SER A 295 -55.80 -43.20 1.11
CA SER A 295 -55.37 -43.43 2.50
C SER A 295 -56.14 -42.61 3.54
N VAL A 296 -57.38 -42.29 3.28
CA VAL A 296 -58.33 -41.75 4.28
C VAL A 296 -59.49 -42.71 4.50
#